data_c7cf9a34b0a8cf7a5520eb2839d0f0cc
#
_entry.id   c7cf9a34b0a8cf7a5520eb2839d0f0cc
#
_cell.length_a   1.000
_cell.length_b   1.000
_cell.length_c   1.000
_cell.angle_alpha   90.00
_cell.angle_beta   90.00
_cell.angle_gamma   90.00
#
_symmetry.space_group_name_H-M   'P 1'
#
loop_
_entity.id
_entity.type
_entity.pdbx_description
1 polymer ?
#
loop_
_entity_poly.entity_id
_entity_poly.type
_entity_poly.pdbx_seq_one_letter_code
_entity_poly.pdbx_strand_id
1 'polypeptide(L)'
;MQPSTQKPASDRAVLCQRGSELAEFVPLFSELGISVEIHSGELPSPENLEGARLVVIAGQRLAEGKPPAIRLWPRTLAVVDDGSKTLAAHLNRIGVAMVIRRPIHPRALRLLLLHELYRGPERRIKKRVLIGHPIRAGVGLFKQNATLLELSRTGARIALASPPKVGTLIQFVLGKELTNSKPIKIRAKVVRSIPPQNGTGRGESEVGLALLHYRRERTPAWWDQALHSWPRPTQM
;
A
#
# COMPACT_ATOMS: atom_id res chain seq x y z
N MET A 1 -2.50 -46.29 4.54
CA MET A 1 -2.91 -44.90 4.58
C MET A 1 -1.73 -44.07 4.07
N GLN A 2 -1.76 -43.61 2.82
CA GLN A 2 -0.76 -42.72 2.27
C GLN A 2 -1.10 -41.27 2.72
N PRO A 3 -0.16 -40.48 3.21
CA PRO A 3 -0.42 -39.07 3.47
C PRO A 3 -0.71 -38.38 2.13
N SER A 4 -1.90 -37.77 2.00
CA SER A 4 -2.25 -36.91 0.90
C SER A 4 -1.25 -35.76 0.85
N THR A 5 -0.39 -35.79 -0.15
CA THR A 5 0.50 -34.68 -0.50
C THR A 5 -0.39 -33.50 -0.92
N GLN A 6 -0.74 -32.65 0.03
CA GLN A 6 -1.33 -31.35 -0.29
C GLN A 6 -0.33 -30.60 -1.17
N LYS A 7 -0.65 -30.51 -2.46
CA LYS A 7 0.06 -29.67 -3.41
C LYS A 7 0.17 -28.27 -2.79
N PRO A 8 1.36 -27.68 -2.63
CA PRO A 8 1.48 -26.35 -2.08
C PRO A 8 0.59 -25.42 -2.90
N ALA A 9 -0.28 -24.69 -2.21
CA ALA A 9 -1.14 -23.71 -2.87
C ALA A 9 -0.25 -22.81 -3.74
N SER A 10 -0.45 -22.87 -5.05
CA SER A 10 0.35 -22.09 -5.99
C SER A 10 0.20 -20.63 -5.61
N ASP A 11 1.32 -19.95 -5.36
CA ASP A 11 1.34 -18.51 -5.08
C ASP A 11 0.93 -17.78 -6.36
N ARG A 12 -0.38 -17.72 -6.60
CA ARG A 12 -1.02 -17.19 -7.80
C ARG A 12 -1.79 -15.91 -7.47
N ALA A 13 -1.60 -14.87 -8.29
CA ALA A 13 -2.44 -13.67 -8.30
C ALA A 13 -3.23 -13.61 -9.62
N VAL A 14 -4.46 -13.11 -9.57
CA VAL A 14 -5.31 -12.91 -10.74
C VAL A 14 -5.50 -11.42 -10.97
N LEU A 15 -5.18 -10.96 -12.19
CA LEU A 15 -5.39 -9.58 -12.63
C LEU A 15 -6.63 -9.53 -13.54
N CYS A 16 -7.71 -8.91 -13.05
CA CYS A 16 -8.94 -8.72 -13.81
C CYS A 16 -8.95 -7.36 -14.51
N GLN A 17 -8.58 -7.34 -15.80
CA GLN A 17 -8.48 -6.12 -16.61
C GLN A 17 -9.06 -6.35 -18.02
N ARG A 18 -9.35 -5.27 -18.77
CA ARG A 18 -9.78 -5.37 -20.18
C ARG A 18 -8.63 -5.12 -21.16
N GLY A 19 -7.70 -4.31 -20.79
CA GLY A 19 -6.51 -3.97 -21.56
C GLY A 19 -5.27 -4.12 -20.72
N SER A 20 -4.52 -3.04 -20.54
CA SER A 20 -3.28 -3.00 -19.77
C SER A 20 -3.39 -2.16 -18.48
N GLU A 21 -4.61 -1.99 -17.97
CA GLU A 21 -4.89 -1.09 -16.83
C GLU A 21 -4.15 -1.50 -15.54
N LEU A 22 -3.72 -2.75 -15.45
CA LEU A 22 -3.02 -3.29 -14.29
C LEU A 22 -1.59 -3.76 -14.63
N ALA A 23 -1.03 -3.27 -15.74
CA ALA A 23 0.28 -3.73 -16.22
C ALA A 23 1.42 -3.53 -15.21
N GLU A 24 1.35 -2.47 -14.37
CA GLU A 24 2.35 -2.21 -13.34
C GLU A 24 2.43 -3.27 -12.25
N PHE A 25 1.41 -4.11 -12.10
CA PHE A 25 1.40 -5.20 -11.12
C PHE A 25 2.22 -6.41 -11.57
N VAL A 26 2.32 -6.66 -12.89
CA VAL A 26 2.99 -7.84 -13.45
C VAL A 26 4.46 -7.94 -13.00
N PRO A 27 5.30 -6.92 -13.21
CA PRO A 27 6.70 -6.99 -12.79
C PRO A 27 6.82 -7.09 -11.25
N LEU A 28 5.94 -6.46 -10.49
CA LEU A 28 5.98 -6.51 -9.03
C LEU A 28 5.65 -7.92 -8.50
N PHE A 29 4.67 -8.58 -9.07
CA PHE A 29 4.37 -9.98 -8.70
C PHE A 29 5.51 -10.91 -9.10
N SER A 30 6.10 -10.72 -10.27
CA SER A 30 7.28 -11.49 -10.71
C SER A 30 8.44 -11.34 -9.73
N GLU A 31 8.76 -10.12 -9.30
CA GLU A 31 9.78 -9.86 -8.26
C GLU A 31 9.47 -10.55 -6.92
N LEU A 32 8.20 -10.77 -6.62
CA LEU A 32 7.75 -11.42 -5.39
C LEU A 32 7.62 -12.94 -5.53
N GLY A 33 7.95 -13.50 -6.70
CA GLY A 33 7.84 -14.94 -6.96
C GLY A 33 6.40 -15.42 -7.07
N ILE A 34 5.44 -14.53 -7.37
CA ILE A 34 4.02 -14.82 -7.53
C ILE A 34 3.71 -15.01 -9.01
N SER A 35 3.09 -16.12 -9.37
CA SER A 35 2.58 -16.33 -10.72
C SER A 35 1.36 -15.44 -10.99
N VAL A 36 1.28 -14.87 -12.20
CA VAL A 36 0.20 -13.96 -12.58
C VAL A 36 -0.66 -14.60 -13.66
N GLU A 37 -1.95 -14.61 -13.43
CA GLU A 37 -2.95 -14.93 -14.43
C GLU A 37 -3.72 -13.67 -14.80
N ILE A 38 -3.82 -13.38 -16.11
CA ILE A 38 -4.56 -12.22 -16.61
C ILE A 38 -5.92 -12.66 -17.11
N HIS A 39 -6.97 -12.08 -16.56
CA HIS A 39 -8.35 -12.33 -16.92
C HIS A 39 -8.96 -11.11 -17.61
N SER A 40 -9.12 -11.17 -18.93
CA SER A 40 -9.53 -10.02 -19.76
C SER A 40 -11.02 -10.00 -20.12
N GLY A 41 -11.72 -11.12 -19.96
CA GLY A 41 -13.13 -11.27 -20.33
C GLY A 41 -14.12 -10.73 -19.30
N GLU A 42 -15.25 -11.40 -19.16
CA GLU A 42 -16.22 -11.15 -18.09
C GLU A 42 -15.58 -11.32 -16.72
N LEU A 43 -16.25 -10.87 -15.67
CA LEU A 43 -15.74 -11.08 -14.32
C LEU A 43 -15.70 -12.58 -13.98
N PRO A 44 -14.60 -13.09 -13.41
CA PRO A 44 -14.47 -14.50 -13.12
C PRO A 44 -15.48 -14.96 -12.07
N SER A 45 -15.94 -16.19 -12.18
CA SER A 45 -16.73 -16.83 -11.13
C SER A 45 -15.83 -17.19 -9.94
N PRO A 46 -16.37 -17.37 -8.73
CA PRO A 46 -15.58 -17.77 -7.55
C PRO A 46 -14.75 -19.04 -7.79
N GLU A 47 -15.28 -20.00 -8.55
CA GLU A 47 -14.59 -21.26 -8.86
C GLU A 47 -13.32 -21.01 -9.69
N ASN A 48 -13.35 -20.06 -10.63
CA ASN A 48 -12.19 -19.68 -11.45
C ASN A 48 -11.09 -18.99 -10.63
N LEU A 49 -11.43 -18.51 -9.44
CA LEU A 49 -10.51 -17.86 -8.52
C LEU A 49 -9.99 -18.78 -7.42
N GLU A 50 -10.44 -20.03 -7.41
CA GLU A 50 -10.01 -21.01 -6.40
C GLU A 50 -8.49 -21.18 -6.42
N GLY A 51 -7.86 -21.15 -5.24
CA GLY A 51 -6.41 -21.23 -5.07
C GLY A 51 -5.65 -19.93 -5.38
N ALA A 52 -6.28 -18.88 -5.88
CA ALA A 52 -5.63 -17.58 -5.98
C ALA A 52 -5.39 -16.97 -4.58
N ARG A 53 -4.22 -16.36 -4.38
CA ARG A 53 -3.90 -15.63 -3.13
C ARG A 53 -4.47 -14.23 -3.10
N LEU A 54 -4.53 -13.61 -4.27
CA LEU A 54 -4.89 -12.21 -4.42
C LEU A 54 -5.56 -12.00 -5.77
N VAL A 55 -6.61 -11.21 -5.78
CA VAL A 55 -7.25 -10.69 -6.99
C VAL A 55 -7.01 -9.19 -7.05
N VAL A 56 -6.51 -8.69 -8.16
CA VAL A 56 -6.42 -7.26 -8.43
C VAL A 56 -7.34 -6.93 -9.59
N ILE A 57 -8.19 -5.93 -9.43
CA ILE A 57 -9.19 -5.57 -10.43
C ILE A 57 -9.23 -4.07 -10.69
N ALA A 58 -9.43 -3.67 -11.94
CA ALA A 58 -9.77 -2.30 -12.27
C ALA A 58 -11.16 -1.95 -11.67
N GLY A 59 -11.19 -0.98 -10.75
CA GLY A 59 -12.37 -0.73 -9.91
C GLY A 59 -13.64 -0.38 -10.69
N GLN A 60 -13.51 0.25 -11.88
CA GLN A 60 -14.62 0.55 -12.76
C GLN A 60 -15.39 -0.71 -13.19
N ARG A 61 -14.69 -1.84 -13.38
CA ARG A 61 -15.31 -3.11 -13.75
C ARG A 61 -16.32 -3.63 -12.72
N LEU A 62 -16.08 -3.33 -11.44
CA LEU A 62 -16.99 -3.70 -10.35
C LEU A 62 -18.19 -2.76 -10.21
N ALA A 63 -18.11 -1.57 -10.81
CA ALA A 63 -19.21 -0.61 -10.85
C ALA A 63 -20.13 -0.81 -12.08
N GLU A 64 -19.68 -1.58 -13.06
CA GLU A 64 -20.42 -1.89 -14.28
C GLU A 64 -21.31 -3.14 -14.06
N GLY A 65 -22.62 -2.99 -14.18
CA GLY A 65 -23.56 -4.09 -14.09
C GLY A 65 -23.83 -4.60 -12.65
N LYS A 66 -24.25 -5.87 -12.56
CA LYS A 66 -24.51 -6.50 -11.28
C LYS A 66 -23.18 -6.90 -10.61
N PRO A 67 -22.87 -6.38 -9.41
CA PRO A 67 -21.62 -6.72 -8.76
C PRO A 67 -21.58 -8.22 -8.43
N PRO A 68 -20.46 -8.91 -8.70
CA PRO A 68 -20.29 -10.28 -8.31
C PRO A 68 -20.27 -10.41 -6.78
N ALA A 69 -20.43 -11.63 -6.29
CA ALA A 69 -20.34 -11.92 -4.86
C ALA A 69 -18.87 -11.85 -4.37
N ILE A 70 -18.29 -10.65 -4.36
CA ILE A 70 -16.88 -10.40 -4.01
C ILE A 70 -16.49 -11.04 -2.67
N ARG A 71 -17.42 -11.18 -1.74
CA ARG A 71 -17.19 -11.83 -0.44
C ARG A 71 -16.81 -13.31 -0.55
N LEU A 72 -17.13 -13.93 -1.68
CA LEU A 72 -16.73 -15.32 -2.00
C LEU A 72 -15.39 -15.39 -2.74
N TRP A 73 -14.86 -14.25 -3.17
CA TRP A 73 -13.59 -14.17 -3.83
C TRP A 73 -12.42 -14.22 -2.83
N PRO A 74 -11.23 -14.61 -3.28
CA PRO A 74 -10.01 -14.38 -2.52
C PRO A 74 -9.85 -12.89 -2.18
N ARG A 75 -8.87 -12.58 -1.34
CA ARG A 75 -8.58 -11.19 -1.00
C ARG A 75 -8.48 -10.32 -2.25
N THR A 76 -9.34 -9.31 -2.36
CA THR A 76 -9.52 -8.53 -3.58
C THR A 76 -9.09 -7.08 -3.37
N LEU A 77 -8.20 -6.58 -4.25
CA LEU A 77 -7.79 -5.19 -4.34
C LEU A 77 -8.43 -4.55 -5.58
N ALA A 78 -9.05 -3.40 -5.42
CA ALA A 78 -9.56 -2.62 -6.54
C ALA A 78 -8.67 -1.41 -6.81
N VAL A 79 -8.31 -1.19 -8.06
CA VAL A 79 -7.51 -0.04 -8.50
C VAL A 79 -8.44 0.99 -9.17
N VAL A 80 -8.35 2.24 -8.73
CA VAL A 80 -9.17 3.35 -9.27
C VAL A 80 -8.28 4.51 -9.69
N ASP A 81 -8.60 5.11 -10.84
CA ASP A 81 -7.80 6.19 -11.42
C ASP A 81 -8.24 7.57 -10.94
N ASP A 82 -9.44 7.68 -10.43
CA ASP A 82 -9.98 8.92 -9.93
C ASP A 82 -10.16 8.95 -8.41
N GLY A 83 -10.29 10.15 -7.89
CA GLY A 83 -10.55 10.40 -6.48
C GLY A 83 -12.02 10.21 -6.08
N SER A 84 -12.85 9.53 -6.87
CA SER A 84 -14.28 9.36 -6.61
C SER A 84 -14.52 8.68 -5.26
N LYS A 85 -15.00 9.48 -4.31
CA LYS A 85 -15.40 8.97 -2.99
C LYS A 85 -16.58 8.01 -3.09
N THR A 86 -17.47 8.25 -4.05
CA THR A 86 -18.66 7.43 -4.30
C THR A 86 -18.27 6.04 -4.78
N LEU A 87 -17.35 5.94 -5.76
CA LEU A 87 -16.84 4.66 -6.24
C LEU A 87 -16.12 3.90 -5.11
N ALA A 88 -15.22 4.56 -4.38
CA ALA A 88 -14.52 3.93 -3.27
C ALA A 88 -15.48 3.42 -2.17
N ALA A 89 -16.52 4.20 -1.83
CA ALA A 89 -17.55 3.77 -0.87
C ALA A 89 -18.35 2.56 -1.38
N HIS A 90 -18.67 2.55 -2.69
CA HIS A 90 -19.33 1.41 -3.32
C HIS A 90 -18.48 0.15 -3.25
N LEU A 91 -17.20 0.23 -3.66
CA LEU A 91 -16.26 -0.88 -3.63
C LEU A 91 -16.09 -1.48 -2.22
N ASN A 92 -15.98 -0.62 -1.20
CA ASN A 92 -15.93 -1.07 0.19
C ASN A 92 -17.23 -1.78 0.62
N ARG A 93 -18.40 -1.29 0.18
CA ARG A 93 -19.70 -1.89 0.52
C ARG A 93 -19.87 -3.29 -0.05
N ILE A 94 -19.37 -3.54 -1.26
CA ILE A 94 -19.44 -4.87 -1.90
C ILE A 94 -18.39 -5.85 -1.37
N GLY A 95 -17.48 -5.42 -0.48
CA GLY A 95 -16.54 -6.31 0.20
C GLY A 95 -15.13 -6.33 -0.39
N VAL A 96 -14.76 -5.34 -1.21
CA VAL A 96 -13.36 -5.17 -1.65
C VAL A 96 -12.48 -4.93 -0.42
N ALA A 97 -11.41 -5.71 -0.29
CA ALA A 97 -10.53 -5.66 0.88
C ALA A 97 -9.73 -4.33 0.95
N MET A 98 -9.39 -3.77 -0.20
CA MET A 98 -8.67 -2.50 -0.29
C MET A 98 -8.91 -1.81 -1.63
N VAL A 99 -9.03 -0.49 -1.60
CA VAL A 99 -9.10 0.36 -2.80
C VAL A 99 -7.78 1.12 -2.95
N ILE A 100 -7.09 0.88 -4.06
CA ILE A 100 -5.84 1.55 -4.42
C ILE A 100 -6.19 2.70 -5.36
N ARG A 101 -5.80 3.92 -5.00
CA ARG A 101 -5.99 5.11 -5.85
C ARG A 101 -4.71 5.44 -6.58
N ARG A 102 -4.81 5.69 -7.88
CA ARG A 102 -3.71 6.22 -8.68
C ARG A 102 -3.68 7.75 -8.66
N PRO A 103 -2.51 8.35 -8.90
CA PRO A 103 -1.21 7.68 -9.06
C PRO A 103 -0.67 7.14 -7.73
N ILE A 104 -0.10 5.93 -7.75
CA ILE A 104 0.59 5.34 -6.59
C ILE A 104 2.07 5.15 -6.90
N HIS A 105 2.92 5.47 -5.94
CA HIS A 105 4.36 5.28 -6.07
C HIS A 105 4.70 3.77 -6.14
N PRO A 106 5.55 3.29 -7.10
CA PRO A 106 5.82 1.86 -7.27
C PRO A 106 6.30 1.16 -6.00
N ARG A 107 7.14 1.83 -5.19
CA ARG A 107 7.59 1.28 -3.91
C ARG A 107 6.47 1.15 -2.88
N ALA A 108 5.52 2.09 -2.86
CA ALA A 108 4.36 1.99 -1.98
C ALA A 108 3.47 0.83 -2.41
N LEU A 109 3.27 0.66 -3.73
CA LEU A 109 2.53 -0.48 -4.28
C LEU A 109 3.21 -1.81 -3.92
N ARG A 110 4.54 -1.91 -4.08
CA ARG A 110 5.31 -3.10 -3.68
C ARG A 110 5.16 -3.43 -2.20
N LEU A 111 5.25 -2.43 -1.33
CA LEU A 111 5.05 -2.63 0.12
C LEU A 111 3.63 -3.08 0.46
N LEU A 112 2.64 -2.54 -0.26
CA LEU A 112 1.25 -2.93 -0.13
C LEU A 112 1.06 -4.40 -0.51
N LEU A 113 1.58 -4.82 -1.66
CA LEU A 113 1.51 -6.21 -2.10
C LEU A 113 2.20 -7.15 -1.11
N LEU A 114 3.39 -6.80 -0.61
CA LEU A 114 4.07 -7.56 0.43
C LEU A 114 3.22 -7.70 1.69
N HIS A 115 2.53 -6.64 2.10
CA HIS A 115 1.64 -6.69 3.25
C HIS A 115 0.43 -7.59 3.01
N GLU A 116 -0.19 -7.49 1.83
CA GLU A 116 -1.38 -8.26 1.48
C GLU A 116 -1.08 -9.77 1.29
N LEU A 117 0.13 -10.09 0.83
CA LEU A 117 0.58 -11.46 0.62
C LEU A 117 1.18 -12.10 1.88
N TYR A 118 1.48 -11.29 2.91
CA TYR A 118 2.08 -11.80 4.15
C TYR A 118 1.05 -12.61 4.97
N ARG A 119 1.39 -13.85 5.28
CA ARG A 119 0.56 -14.77 6.08
C ARG A 119 1.12 -15.04 7.50
N GLY A 120 2.27 -14.47 7.81
CA GLY A 120 2.87 -14.67 9.13
C GLY A 120 2.16 -13.86 10.21
N PRO A 121 2.39 -14.18 11.49
CA PRO A 121 1.84 -13.42 12.59
C PRO A 121 2.42 -11.99 12.58
N GLU A 122 1.55 -10.99 12.76
CA GLU A 122 1.99 -9.61 12.88
C GLU A 122 2.80 -9.43 14.18
N ARG A 123 4.10 -9.32 14.03
CA ARG A 123 5.05 -9.16 15.16
C ARG A 123 5.22 -7.71 15.61
N ARG A 124 4.61 -6.77 14.91
CA ARG A 124 4.77 -5.35 15.21
C ARG A 124 3.78 -4.90 16.27
N ILE A 125 4.28 -4.37 17.36
CA ILE A 125 3.46 -3.80 18.43
C ILE A 125 2.61 -2.62 17.92
N LYS A 126 3.08 -1.90 16.89
CA LYS A 126 2.41 -0.72 16.34
C LYS A 126 2.15 -0.87 14.85
N LYS A 127 0.88 -0.76 14.51
CA LYS A 127 0.38 -0.84 13.13
C LYS A 127 1.03 0.26 12.28
N ARG A 128 1.41 -0.11 11.05
CA ARG A 128 1.86 0.81 10.00
C ARG A 128 0.78 0.95 8.96
N VAL A 129 0.62 2.15 8.47
CA VAL A 129 -0.29 2.46 7.36
C VAL A 129 0.54 2.77 6.13
N LEU A 130 0.23 2.11 5.04
CA LEU A 130 0.81 2.38 3.73
C LEU A 130 0.13 3.61 3.14
N ILE A 131 0.90 4.58 2.64
CA ILE A 131 0.39 5.88 2.22
C ILE A 131 0.69 6.14 0.74
N GLY A 132 1.96 6.10 0.31
CA GLY A 132 2.32 6.34 -1.08
C GLY A 132 2.12 7.78 -1.55
N HIS A 133 2.14 8.77 -0.66
CA HIS A 133 1.80 10.17 -0.97
C HIS A 133 3.05 11.06 -1.09
N PRO A 134 3.10 11.98 -2.09
CA PRO A 134 4.19 12.93 -2.22
C PRO A 134 4.20 13.91 -1.03
N ILE A 135 5.40 14.17 -0.51
CA ILE A 135 5.65 15.10 0.59
C ILE A 135 6.91 15.95 0.31
N ARG A 136 7.14 16.95 1.13
CA ARG A 136 8.43 17.64 1.19
C ARG A 136 9.15 17.31 2.47
N ALA A 137 10.38 16.77 2.35
CA ALA A 137 11.20 16.36 3.50
C ALA A 137 12.63 16.87 3.36
N GLY A 138 13.32 17.12 4.47
CA GLY A 138 14.72 17.54 4.44
C GLY A 138 15.24 18.09 5.76
N VAL A 139 16.46 18.65 5.71
CA VAL A 139 17.19 19.18 6.85
C VAL A 139 17.05 20.71 6.89
N GLY A 140 16.59 21.27 7.98
CA GLY A 140 16.44 22.71 8.16
C GLY A 140 15.58 23.35 7.06
N LEU A 141 16.15 24.29 6.31
CA LEU A 141 15.48 24.98 5.20
C LEU A 141 15.57 24.20 3.89
N PHE A 142 16.52 23.27 3.76
CA PHE A 142 16.71 22.48 2.55
C PHE A 142 15.73 21.31 2.51
N LYS A 143 14.68 21.46 1.72
CA LYS A 143 13.65 20.44 1.51
C LYS A 143 13.66 19.98 0.08
N GLN A 144 13.56 18.67 -0.12
CA GLN A 144 13.43 18.03 -1.41
C GLN A 144 12.08 17.31 -1.51
N ASN A 145 11.70 16.96 -2.72
CA ASN A 145 10.56 16.09 -2.95
C ASN A 145 10.86 14.70 -2.40
N ALA A 146 9.89 14.09 -1.78
CA ALA A 146 9.97 12.76 -1.21
C ALA A 146 8.59 12.09 -1.31
N THR A 147 8.54 10.79 -1.18
CA THR A 147 7.29 10.04 -1.08
C THR A 147 7.18 9.44 0.31
N LEU A 148 6.10 9.71 1.01
CA LEU A 148 5.77 9.03 2.26
C LEU A 148 5.21 7.65 1.93
N LEU A 149 5.97 6.60 2.20
CA LEU A 149 5.62 5.22 1.88
C LEU A 149 4.76 4.60 2.98
N GLU A 150 5.22 4.70 4.22
CA GLU A 150 4.57 4.16 5.41
C GLU A 150 4.60 5.15 6.56
N LEU A 151 3.58 5.10 7.41
CA LEU A 151 3.50 5.88 8.64
C LEU A 151 2.98 5.02 9.79
N SER A 152 3.53 5.22 10.99
CA SER A 152 3.06 4.63 12.23
C SER A 152 3.17 5.64 13.38
N ARG A 153 2.67 5.32 14.56
CA ARG A 153 2.77 6.20 15.73
C ARG A 153 4.20 6.59 16.12
N THR A 154 5.21 5.78 15.76
CA THR A 154 6.59 5.99 16.21
C THR A 154 7.58 6.16 15.09
N GLY A 155 7.18 5.94 13.85
CA GLY A 155 8.08 5.97 12.72
C GLY A 155 7.40 6.19 11.40
N ALA A 156 8.20 6.54 10.41
CA ALA A 156 7.79 6.66 9.02
C ALA A 156 8.83 6.02 8.11
N ARG A 157 8.42 5.70 6.89
CA ARG A 157 9.31 5.34 5.79
C ARG A 157 9.05 6.30 4.64
N ILE A 158 10.10 6.90 4.13
CA ILE A 158 10.03 7.79 2.98
C ILE A 158 11.01 7.35 1.89
N ALA A 159 10.68 7.68 0.64
CA ALA A 159 11.60 7.56 -0.49
C ALA A 159 12.05 8.95 -0.92
N LEU A 160 13.34 9.13 -1.17
CA LEU A 160 13.92 10.40 -1.65
C LEU A 160 15.23 10.18 -2.41
N ALA A 161 15.54 11.11 -3.34
CA ALA A 161 16.70 11.01 -4.22
C ALA A 161 18.03 11.19 -3.48
N SER A 162 18.09 12.10 -2.52
CA SER A 162 19.31 12.42 -1.75
C SER A 162 19.11 12.14 -0.26
N PRO A 163 19.38 10.90 0.19
CA PRO A 163 19.11 10.52 1.57
C PRO A 163 20.09 11.17 2.55
N PRO A 164 19.60 11.79 3.64
CA PRO A 164 20.46 12.25 4.72
C PRO A 164 21.16 11.06 5.41
N LYS A 165 22.29 11.32 6.02
CA LYS A 165 23.03 10.31 6.80
C LYS A 165 22.18 9.82 7.99
N VAL A 166 22.38 8.55 8.38
CA VAL A 166 21.78 8.00 9.59
C VAL A 166 22.18 8.86 10.80
N GLY A 167 21.23 9.13 11.69
CA GLY A 167 21.40 10.03 12.82
C GLY A 167 20.94 11.47 12.55
N THR A 168 20.82 11.89 11.30
CA THR A 168 20.40 13.24 10.94
C THR A 168 18.96 13.52 11.35
N LEU A 169 18.71 14.73 11.83
CA LEU A 169 17.36 15.24 12.10
C LEU A 169 16.78 15.86 10.84
N ILE A 170 15.60 15.38 10.46
CA ILE A 170 14.86 15.90 9.33
C ILE A 170 13.47 16.38 9.73
N GLN A 171 12.88 17.17 8.86
CA GLN A 171 11.47 17.58 8.97
C GLN A 171 10.73 17.20 7.69
N PHE A 172 9.49 16.79 7.83
CA PHE A 172 8.56 16.64 6.71
C PHE A 172 7.18 17.18 7.08
N VAL A 173 6.38 17.45 6.06
CA VAL A 173 5.04 18.02 6.22
C VAL A 173 4.01 17.04 5.71
N LEU A 174 3.04 16.71 6.55
CA LEU A 174 1.80 16.06 6.11
C LEU A 174 0.83 17.15 5.66
N GLY A 175 0.41 17.09 4.42
CA GLY A 175 -0.55 18.03 3.82
C GLY A 175 -1.97 17.83 4.35
N LYS A 176 -2.87 18.73 3.94
CA LYS A 176 -4.31 18.67 4.30
C LYS A 176 -4.98 17.37 3.83
N GLU A 177 -4.53 16.86 2.69
CA GLU A 177 -5.01 15.64 2.04
C GLU A 177 -4.84 14.39 2.93
N LEU A 178 -3.80 14.39 3.76
CA LEU A 178 -3.51 13.30 4.69
C LEU A 178 -4.09 13.54 6.09
N THR A 179 -4.21 14.80 6.49
CA THR A 179 -4.61 15.15 7.85
C THR A 179 -6.09 15.47 7.98
N ASN A 180 -6.81 15.68 6.86
CA ASN A 180 -8.17 16.26 6.80
C ASN A 180 -8.30 17.56 7.60
N SER A 181 -7.18 18.25 7.87
CA SER A 181 -7.09 19.41 8.75
C SER A 181 -5.96 20.34 8.28
N LYS A 182 -5.32 21.02 9.20
CA LYS A 182 -4.15 21.87 8.90
C LYS A 182 -2.92 21.04 8.60
N PRO A 183 -2.00 21.49 7.71
CA PRO A 183 -0.73 20.83 7.49
C PRO A 183 0.06 20.68 8.78
N ILE A 184 0.71 19.54 8.96
CA ILE A 184 1.43 19.22 10.19
C ILE A 184 2.90 18.98 9.88
N LYS A 185 3.76 19.72 10.59
CA LYS A 185 5.21 19.55 10.54
C LYS A 185 5.63 18.46 11.51
N ILE A 186 6.31 17.45 11.00
CA ILE A 186 6.83 16.33 11.79
C ILE A 186 8.35 16.39 11.81
N ARG A 187 8.94 16.24 12.99
CA ARG A 187 10.38 16.10 13.18
C ARG A 187 10.71 14.63 13.40
N ALA A 188 11.75 14.14 12.75
CA ALA A 188 12.16 12.76 12.83
C ALA A 188 13.68 12.61 12.76
N LYS A 189 14.20 11.50 13.30
CA LYS A 189 15.60 11.10 13.17
C LYS A 189 15.73 10.00 12.14
N VAL A 190 16.66 10.10 11.24
CA VAL A 190 17.00 9.04 10.31
C VAL A 190 17.61 7.88 11.08
N VAL A 191 16.98 6.70 11.05
CA VAL A 191 17.46 5.51 11.73
C VAL A 191 17.97 4.43 10.77
N ARG A 192 17.61 4.54 9.49
CA ARG A 192 18.03 3.60 8.46
C ARG A 192 18.00 4.27 7.10
N SER A 193 18.94 3.93 6.23
CA SER A 193 18.93 4.30 4.81
C SER A 193 19.23 3.06 3.98
N ILE A 194 18.41 2.81 2.97
CA ILE A 194 18.57 1.71 2.01
C ILE A 194 18.74 2.35 0.64
N PRO A 195 19.88 2.10 -0.04
CA PRO A 195 20.11 2.65 -1.36
C PRO A 195 19.11 2.10 -2.39
N PRO A 196 19.03 2.72 -3.59
CA PRO A 196 18.21 2.20 -4.68
C PRO A 196 18.62 0.76 -5.03
N GLN A 197 17.65 -0.11 -5.27
CA GLN A 197 17.89 -1.52 -5.57
C GLN A 197 18.45 -1.75 -7.00
N ASN A 198 18.40 -0.75 -7.88
CA ASN A 198 18.72 -0.89 -9.31
C ASN A 198 20.22 -0.91 -9.64
N GLY A 199 21.12 -1.05 -8.68
CA GLY A 199 22.58 -1.15 -8.91
C GLY A 199 23.25 0.05 -9.61
N THR A 200 22.49 0.91 -10.25
CA THR A 200 23.01 2.06 -11.04
C THR A 200 23.28 3.31 -10.22
N GLY A 201 23.01 3.28 -8.91
CA GLY A 201 23.10 4.46 -8.03
C GLY A 201 22.09 5.59 -8.36
N ARG A 202 21.35 5.46 -9.45
CA ARG A 202 20.32 6.40 -9.88
C ARG A 202 18.96 5.90 -9.37
N GLY A 203 18.26 6.72 -8.61
CA GLY A 203 16.96 6.41 -8.08
C GLY A 203 16.80 6.91 -6.64
N GLU A 204 15.61 6.69 -6.11
CA GLU A 204 15.31 7.08 -4.73
C GLU A 204 15.82 6.04 -3.73
N SER A 205 16.33 6.50 -2.61
CA SER A 205 16.66 5.68 -1.44
C SER A 205 15.46 5.58 -0.51
N GLU A 206 15.31 4.44 0.16
CA GLU A 206 14.33 4.30 1.24
C GLU A 206 14.95 4.69 2.57
N VAL A 207 14.31 5.60 3.28
CA VAL A 207 14.79 6.10 4.58
C VAL A 207 13.77 5.78 5.66
N GLY A 208 14.22 5.04 6.67
CA GLY A 208 13.47 4.79 7.89
C GLY A 208 13.67 5.90 8.89
N LEU A 209 12.58 6.38 9.46
CA LEU A 209 12.52 7.53 10.36
C LEU A 209 11.95 7.12 11.72
N ALA A 210 12.58 7.55 12.80
CA ALA A 210 12.00 7.57 14.14
C ALA A 210 11.41 8.95 14.40
N LEU A 211 10.13 9.03 14.74
CA LEU A 211 9.46 10.30 15.03
C LEU A 211 9.89 10.82 16.40
N LEU A 212 10.37 12.08 16.46
CA LEU A 212 10.95 12.64 17.67
C LEU A 212 9.94 13.33 18.59
N HIS A 213 8.78 13.66 18.09
CA HIS A 213 7.77 14.37 18.84
C HIS A 213 6.43 13.68 18.76
N TYR A 214 6.18 12.89 19.74
CA TYR A 214 4.92 12.82 20.48
C TYR A 214 5.26 12.19 21.83
N ARG A 215 6.02 12.94 22.63
CA ARG A 215 6.14 12.64 24.08
C ARG A 215 4.77 12.81 24.69
N ARG A 216 4.21 11.69 25.16
CA ARG A 216 3.22 11.46 26.21
C ARG A 216 1.90 12.27 26.27
N GLU A 217 1.72 13.39 25.63
CA GLU A 217 0.49 14.18 25.75
C GLU A 217 -0.29 14.13 24.43
N ARG A 218 -1.30 13.24 24.41
CA ARG A 218 -2.33 13.13 23.39
C ARG A 218 -1.80 12.97 21.96
N THR A 219 -1.71 11.73 21.53
CA THR A 219 -1.78 11.45 20.07
C THR A 219 -2.94 12.28 19.56
N PRO A 220 -2.73 13.25 18.66
CA PRO A 220 -3.84 14.06 18.19
C PRO A 220 -4.95 13.16 17.68
N ALA A 221 -6.20 13.47 17.97
CA ALA A 221 -7.34 12.67 17.51
C ALA A 221 -7.31 12.45 15.98
N TRP A 222 -6.76 13.42 15.22
CA TRP A 222 -6.55 13.29 13.78
C TRP A 222 -5.55 12.20 13.40
N TRP A 223 -4.55 11.88 14.24
CA TRP A 223 -3.57 10.83 13.95
C TRP A 223 -4.24 9.45 13.98
N ASP A 224 -5.05 9.20 14.98
CA ASP A 224 -5.87 8.00 15.03
C ASP A 224 -6.93 8.04 13.93
N GLN A 225 -7.48 9.20 13.61
CA GLN A 225 -8.43 9.40 12.52
C GLN A 225 -7.75 9.23 11.15
N ALA A 226 -6.56 9.77 10.90
CA ALA A 226 -5.79 9.55 9.68
C ALA A 226 -5.34 8.08 9.56
N LEU A 227 -4.93 7.44 10.64
CA LEU A 227 -4.63 6.02 10.68
C LEU A 227 -5.89 5.15 10.59
N HIS A 228 -7.09 5.69 10.89
CA HIS A 228 -8.36 4.98 10.89
C HIS A 228 -9.19 5.25 9.64
N SER A 229 -9.08 6.42 9.03
CA SER A 229 -9.77 6.79 7.79
C SER A 229 -9.10 6.25 6.53
N TRP A 230 -7.86 5.79 6.64
CA TRP A 230 -7.24 5.02 5.57
C TRP A 230 -7.93 3.65 5.49
N PRO A 231 -8.26 3.15 4.27
CA PRO A 231 -9.01 1.91 4.15
C PRO A 231 -8.35 0.81 4.96
N ARG A 232 -9.04 0.36 6.01
CA ARG A 232 -8.59 -0.77 6.80
C ARG A 232 -8.80 -2.03 5.97
N PRO A 233 -7.83 -2.95 5.94
CA PRO A 233 -8.17 -4.31 5.65
C PRO A 233 -9.17 -4.76 6.71
N THR A 234 -10.36 -5.15 6.28
CA THR A 234 -11.38 -5.73 7.17
C THR A 234 -10.76 -6.93 7.87
N GLN A 235 -10.57 -6.84 9.18
CA GLN A 235 -10.24 -8.01 9.99
C GLN A 235 -11.50 -8.87 10.02
N MET A 236 -11.42 -10.10 9.51
CA MET A 236 -12.25 -11.23 9.93
C MET A 236 -11.63 -11.84 11.17
#